data_bb02a9c5e544aa104ccd416f775eaf55
#
_entry.id   bb02a9c5e544aa104ccd416f775eaf55
#
_cell.length_a   1.000
_cell.length_b   1.000
_cell.length_c   1.000
_cell.angle_alpha   90.00
_cell.angle_beta   90.00
_cell.angle_gamma   90.00
#
_symmetry.space_group_name_H-M   'P 1'
#
loop_
_entity.id
_entity.type
_entity.pdbx_description
1 polymer ?
#
loop_
_entity_poly.entity_id
_entity_poly.type
_entity_poly.pdbx_seq_one_letter_code
_entity_poly.pdbx_strand_id
1 'polypeptide(L)'
;MRRLLPLLALSLLAACSDGSGPASNADASGADGSGSGSGEGIETRTYPLDDTLRINELAMRCTHNSYHIQRSILLDPSHDYTHQPLDVQLGELGVRAFEIDIHAGTGFPVFHIPIVDNLTTCSDLGSCLGTIAGWSARNPDHTLVVVWIEVKDELDGRRITNYELLDETIRNALGPILYTPDDLQGDFASPRARIDQAGWPTLGETRGRVALVLLDVDDPHSAGYTDGHTTTAGRAMFARADNEWYGAPWAVFAKVNNPSDAASIAAAHAANLMIASNVGGAGSDDASNAAGLADALTNGSHMLCDDFPAPVANRAYFLDLPGGTPSRCNQVTGSALCRPDAIEARPVVVQLDGSGSGR
;
A
#
# COMPACT_ATOMS: atom_id res chain seq x y z
N MET A 1 5.07 -56.34 20.18
CA MET A 1 5.80 -57.16 19.19
C MET A 1 6.61 -56.22 18.30
N ARG A 2 7.91 -56.34 18.41
CA ARG A 2 8.93 -55.59 17.64
C ARG A 2 8.97 -56.09 16.20
N ARG A 3 9.11 -55.26 15.20
CA ARG A 3 9.93 -55.52 14.02
C ARG A 3 10.59 -54.22 13.53
N LEU A 4 11.91 -54.32 13.50
CA LEU A 4 12.91 -53.37 13.01
C LEU A 4 13.32 -53.71 11.56
N LEU A 5 13.77 -52.63 10.84
CA LEU A 5 14.88 -52.59 9.86
C LEU A 5 14.56 -52.81 8.36
N PRO A 6 15.42 -52.29 7.43
CA PRO A 6 16.65 -51.50 7.61
C PRO A 6 16.81 -50.26 6.66
N LEU A 7 17.80 -49.42 6.97
CA LEU A 7 18.48 -48.44 6.14
C LEU A 7 19.08 -49.03 4.85
N LEU A 8 19.07 -48.25 3.78
CA LEU A 8 20.05 -48.37 2.69
C LEU A 8 20.62 -47.00 2.36
N ALA A 9 21.87 -46.78 2.70
CA ALA A 9 22.71 -45.69 2.23
C ALA A 9 23.34 -46.08 0.88
N LEU A 10 23.36 -45.16 -0.08
CA LEU A 10 24.17 -45.33 -1.28
C LEU A 10 24.96 -44.04 -1.52
N SER A 11 26.24 -44.12 -1.25
CA SER A 11 27.29 -43.17 -1.58
C SER A 11 27.75 -43.41 -3.03
N LEU A 12 27.95 -42.37 -3.82
CA LEU A 12 28.80 -42.44 -5.00
C LEU A 12 29.71 -41.22 -5.08
N LEU A 13 30.98 -41.55 -5.23
CA LEU A 13 32.17 -40.71 -5.22
C LEU A 13 32.41 -40.01 -6.57
N ALA A 14 33.21 -38.99 -6.44
CA ALA A 14 33.83 -38.07 -7.35
C ALA A 14 34.60 -38.70 -8.57
N ALA A 15 34.79 -37.88 -9.59
CA ALA A 15 36.01 -37.87 -10.38
C ALA A 15 36.28 -36.46 -10.94
N CYS A 16 37.41 -35.87 -10.51
CA CYS A 16 38.10 -34.76 -11.14
C CYS A 16 38.81 -35.25 -12.42
N SER A 17 38.90 -34.40 -13.44
CA SER A 17 39.98 -34.49 -14.43
C SER A 17 40.44 -33.10 -14.86
N ASP A 18 41.69 -32.77 -14.54
CA ASP A 18 42.49 -31.68 -15.04
C ASP A 18 42.84 -31.89 -16.50
N GLY A 19 42.91 -30.79 -17.27
CA GLY A 19 43.45 -30.79 -18.64
C GLY A 19 43.99 -29.43 -18.98
N SER A 20 45.29 -29.24 -18.73
CA SER A 20 46.09 -28.07 -19.10
C SER A 20 46.72 -28.24 -20.48
N GLY A 21 46.84 -27.12 -21.24
CA GLY A 21 47.79 -26.97 -22.33
C GLY A 21 47.37 -25.96 -23.45
N PRO A 22 48.27 -25.38 -24.27
CA PRO A 22 48.84 -24.09 -23.96
C PRO A 22 48.46 -23.00 -25.02
N ALA A 23 48.93 -21.77 -24.73
CA ALA A 23 48.75 -20.53 -25.46
C ALA A 23 49.24 -20.53 -26.95
N SER A 24 48.54 -19.78 -27.81
CA SER A 24 49.13 -19.14 -28.98
C SER A 24 48.62 -17.72 -29.15
N ASN A 25 49.53 -16.79 -29.14
CA ASN A 25 49.33 -15.38 -29.48
C ASN A 25 48.93 -15.23 -30.95
N ALA A 26 47.97 -14.37 -31.22
CA ALA A 26 47.89 -13.64 -32.48
C ALA A 26 47.30 -12.25 -32.21
N ASP A 27 48.12 -11.24 -32.48
CA ASP A 27 47.75 -9.85 -32.53
C ASP A 27 46.70 -9.59 -33.63
N ALA A 28 45.65 -8.81 -33.29
CA ALA A 28 44.93 -8.03 -34.27
C ALA A 28 44.39 -6.75 -33.61
N SER A 29 44.89 -5.68 -34.13
CA SER A 29 44.62 -4.28 -33.82
C SER A 29 43.16 -3.86 -33.98
N GLY A 30 42.65 -3.05 -33.05
CA GLY A 30 41.89 -1.83 -33.31
C GLY A 30 40.43 -1.99 -33.70
N ALA A 31 39.54 -1.70 -32.73
CA ALA A 31 38.39 -0.81 -32.93
C ALA A 31 37.93 -0.36 -31.53
N ASP A 32 38.17 0.89 -31.22
CA ASP A 32 37.54 1.60 -30.11
C ASP A 32 36.04 1.63 -30.32
N GLY A 33 35.35 0.80 -29.61
CA GLY A 33 33.91 0.85 -29.40
C GLY A 33 33.63 1.20 -27.94
N SER A 34 33.81 2.47 -27.56
CA SER A 34 33.33 2.99 -26.31
C SER A 34 31.79 2.96 -26.33
N GLY A 35 31.22 1.82 -26.07
CA GLY A 35 29.83 1.69 -25.64
C GLY A 35 29.73 2.23 -24.23
N SER A 36 29.55 3.54 -24.06
CA SER A 36 29.03 4.13 -22.85
C SER A 36 27.61 3.58 -22.64
N GLY A 37 27.49 2.50 -21.89
CA GLY A 37 26.28 2.15 -21.25
C GLY A 37 25.93 3.29 -20.30
N SER A 38 25.11 4.25 -20.77
CA SER A 38 24.45 5.20 -19.91
C SER A 38 23.53 4.38 -19.00
N GLY A 39 24.01 4.03 -17.81
CA GLY A 39 23.12 3.71 -16.73
C GLY A 39 22.23 4.94 -16.58
N GLU A 40 20.96 4.83 -16.98
CA GLU A 40 19.97 5.84 -16.67
C GLU A 40 19.93 5.96 -15.16
N GLY A 41 20.60 6.98 -14.61
CA GLY A 41 20.53 7.31 -13.21
C GLY A 41 19.07 7.61 -12.88
N ILE A 42 18.57 7.05 -11.77
CA ILE A 42 17.24 7.37 -11.28
C ILE A 42 17.20 8.88 -11.04
N GLU A 43 16.41 9.60 -11.84
CA GLU A 43 16.20 11.03 -11.65
C GLU A 43 15.39 11.26 -10.39
N THR A 44 16.02 11.74 -9.34
CA THR A 44 15.32 12.19 -8.12
C THR A 44 14.89 13.62 -8.32
N ARG A 45 13.58 13.86 -8.25
CA ARG A 45 13.01 15.23 -8.31
C ARG A 45 12.96 15.83 -6.92
N THR A 46 13.27 17.13 -6.83
CA THR A 46 13.03 17.94 -5.63
C THR A 46 11.80 18.80 -5.84
N TYR A 47 10.99 18.91 -4.81
CA TYR A 47 9.75 19.69 -4.86
C TYR A 47 9.90 20.92 -3.94
N PRO A 48 9.48 22.11 -4.40
CA PRO A 48 9.82 23.36 -3.71
C PRO A 48 9.10 23.55 -2.36
N LEU A 49 8.10 22.72 -2.06
CA LEU A 49 7.33 22.78 -0.82
C LEU A 49 7.51 21.56 0.08
N ASP A 50 8.55 20.77 -0.17
CA ASP A 50 8.82 19.54 0.61
C ASP A 50 9.04 19.79 2.10
N ASP A 51 9.65 20.93 2.45
CA ASP A 51 9.86 21.33 3.85
C ASP A 51 8.67 22.11 4.45
N THR A 52 7.60 22.30 3.68
CA THR A 52 6.47 23.16 4.08
C THR A 52 5.17 22.37 4.15
N LEU A 53 4.80 21.67 3.06
CA LEU A 53 3.57 20.89 3.00
C LEU A 53 3.68 19.62 3.85
N ARG A 54 2.59 19.29 4.52
CA ARG A 54 2.49 18.12 5.39
C ARG A 54 1.64 17.03 4.73
N ILE A 55 1.88 15.77 5.10
CA ILE A 55 1.18 14.63 4.50
C ILE A 55 -0.33 14.67 4.72
N ASN A 56 -0.81 15.25 5.82
CA ASN A 56 -2.24 15.42 6.10
C ASN A 56 -2.89 16.60 5.33
N GLU A 57 -2.13 17.34 4.52
CA GLU A 57 -2.69 18.34 3.62
C GLU A 57 -3.10 17.76 2.26
N LEU A 58 -2.94 16.43 2.08
CA LEU A 58 -3.19 15.75 0.81
C LEU A 58 -4.50 14.97 0.82
N ALA A 59 -5.12 14.88 -0.36
CA ALA A 59 -6.09 13.84 -0.72
C ALA A 59 -5.48 12.99 -1.84
N MET A 60 -5.54 11.66 -1.70
CA MET A 60 -4.88 10.71 -2.61
C MET A 60 -5.81 9.58 -3.04
N ARG A 61 -5.53 9.03 -4.23
CA ARG A 61 -6.21 7.82 -4.71
C ARG A 61 -5.87 6.63 -3.83
N CYS A 62 -6.91 5.88 -3.47
CA CYS A 62 -6.84 4.63 -2.77
C CYS A 62 -7.66 3.58 -3.53
N THR A 63 -7.18 2.34 -3.59
CA THR A 63 -7.96 1.22 -4.08
C THR A 63 -8.43 0.34 -2.93
N HIS A 64 -9.69 -0.08 -2.99
CA HIS A 64 -10.28 -1.07 -2.09
C HIS A 64 -9.96 -2.47 -2.61
N ASN A 65 -9.64 -3.43 -1.74
CA ASN A 65 -9.17 -4.77 -2.13
C ASN A 65 -8.17 -4.73 -3.31
N SER A 66 -7.09 -4.01 -3.14
CA SER A 66 -6.18 -3.56 -4.22
C SER A 66 -5.53 -4.68 -5.03
N TYR A 67 -5.59 -5.91 -4.55
CA TYR A 67 -5.07 -7.13 -5.14
C TYR A 67 -6.12 -7.90 -5.98
N HIS A 68 -7.42 -7.50 -5.92
CA HIS A 68 -8.55 -8.28 -6.38
C HIS A 68 -8.57 -8.51 -7.90
N ILE A 69 -8.88 -9.74 -8.30
CA ILE A 69 -9.18 -10.16 -9.67
C ILE A 69 -10.56 -10.81 -9.71
N GLN A 70 -11.45 -10.28 -10.55
CA GLN A 70 -12.78 -10.81 -10.79
C GLN A 70 -12.74 -12.26 -11.26
N ARG A 71 -13.61 -13.08 -10.73
CA ARG A 71 -13.79 -14.45 -11.21
C ARG A 71 -14.66 -14.49 -12.46
N SER A 72 -14.44 -15.52 -13.29
CA SER A 72 -15.27 -15.76 -14.49
C SER A 72 -16.75 -16.02 -14.19
N ILE A 73 -17.07 -16.47 -12.97
CA ILE A 73 -18.45 -16.62 -12.48
C ILE A 73 -18.60 -15.63 -11.33
N LEU A 74 -19.37 -14.58 -11.60
CA LEU A 74 -19.71 -13.55 -10.64
C LEU A 74 -20.83 -14.05 -9.73
N LEU A 75 -20.58 -14.12 -8.42
CA LEU A 75 -21.56 -14.54 -7.43
C LEU A 75 -22.22 -13.35 -6.72
N ASP A 76 -21.53 -12.22 -6.66
CA ASP A 76 -22.01 -10.97 -6.06
C ASP A 76 -21.59 -9.78 -6.93
N PRO A 77 -22.49 -8.84 -7.25
CA PRO A 77 -22.15 -7.64 -8.04
C PRO A 77 -21.05 -6.77 -7.42
N SER A 78 -20.86 -6.83 -6.10
CA SER A 78 -19.77 -6.08 -5.44
C SER A 78 -18.37 -6.58 -5.80
N HIS A 79 -18.25 -7.77 -6.41
CA HIS A 79 -16.99 -8.34 -6.89
C HIS A 79 -16.77 -8.14 -8.40
N ASP A 80 -17.57 -7.28 -9.05
CA ASP A 80 -17.52 -7.05 -10.50
C ASP A 80 -16.46 -6.02 -10.89
N TYR A 81 -15.21 -6.28 -10.50
CA TYR A 81 -14.05 -5.45 -10.84
C TYR A 81 -12.75 -6.25 -10.84
N THR A 82 -11.71 -5.71 -11.46
CA THR A 82 -10.37 -6.28 -11.47
C THR A 82 -9.35 -5.14 -11.36
N HIS A 83 -8.45 -5.24 -10.41
CA HIS A 83 -7.34 -4.33 -10.29
C HIS A 83 -6.13 -4.77 -11.13
N GLN A 84 -5.37 -3.78 -11.61
CA GLN A 84 -4.05 -3.99 -12.16
C GLN A 84 -3.06 -4.40 -11.05
N PRO A 85 -1.90 -4.99 -11.37
CA PRO A 85 -0.82 -5.19 -10.39
C PRO A 85 -0.48 -3.91 -9.65
N LEU A 86 -0.02 -4.02 -8.38
CA LEU A 86 0.18 -2.87 -7.49
C LEU A 86 1.18 -1.83 -8.04
N ASP A 87 2.22 -2.27 -8.76
CA ASP A 87 3.19 -1.37 -9.39
C ASP A 87 2.58 -0.58 -10.56
N VAL A 88 1.67 -1.18 -11.32
CA VAL A 88 0.89 -0.50 -12.37
C VAL A 88 -0.06 0.52 -11.74
N GLN A 89 -0.74 0.16 -10.65
CA GLN A 89 -1.60 1.08 -9.92
C GLN A 89 -0.81 2.29 -9.39
N LEU A 90 0.40 2.08 -8.86
CA LEU A 90 1.29 3.16 -8.40
C LEU A 90 1.77 4.04 -9.54
N GLY A 91 2.26 3.43 -10.64
CA GLY A 91 2.96 4.11 -11.72
C GLY A 91 2.03 4.77 -12.73
N GLU A 92 1.01 4.04 -13.20
CA GLU A 92 0.15 4.46 -14.30
C GLU A 92 -1.17 5.08 -13.81
N LEU A 93 -1.72 4.54 -12.70
CA LEU A 93 -2.99 5.01 -12.16
C LEU A 93 -2.83 6.03 -11.03
N GLY A 94 -1.61 6.28 -10.57
CA GLY A 94 -1.34 7.27 -9.53
C GLY A 94 -1.93 6.93 -8.17
N VAL A 95 -2.14 5.65 -7.86
CA VAL A 95 -2.60 5.20 -6.55
C VAL A 95 -1.49 5.44 -5.52
N ARG A 96 -1.85 5.94 -4.35
CA ARG A 96 -0.95 6.19 -3.22
C ARG A 96 -1.46 5.59 -1.91
N ALA A 97 -2.62 4.95 -1.92
CA ALA A 97 -3.07 4.14 -0.81
C ALA A 97 -3.71 2.84 -1.31
N PHE A 98 -3.56 1.77 -0.55
CA PHE A 98 -4.01 0.42 -0.87
C PHE A 98 -4.75 -0.19 0.32
N GLU A 99 -5.59 -1.18 0.04
CA GLU A 99 -6.17 -2.08 1.03
C GLU A 99 -5.86 -3.52 0.64
N ILE A 100 -5.29 -4.29 1.59
CA ILE A 100 -4.86 -5.67 1.39
C ILE A 100 -5.41 -6.53 2.52
N ASP A 101 -6.20 -7.55 2.16
CA ASP A 101 -6.70 -8.55 3.09
C ASP A 101 -5.69 -9.67 3.26
N ILE A 102 -5.39 -10.03 4.50
CA ILE A 102 -4.47 -11.11 4.82
C ILE A 102 -5.16 -12.20 5.64
N HIS A 103 -4.78 -13.43 5.37
CA HIS A 103 -5.33 -14.62 6.02
C HIS A 103 -4.30 -15.35 6.86
N ALA A 104 -4.79 -16.11 7.86
CA ALA A 104 -3.94 -16.98 8.67
C ALA A 104 -3.36 -18.12 7.81
N GLY A 105 -2.02 -18.13 7.65
CA GLY A 105 -1.30 -19.13 6.86
C GLY A 105 0.16 -18.75 6.67
N THR A 106 0.90 -19.62 5.98
CA THR A 106 2.31 -19.36 5.66
C THR A 106 2.40 -18.14 4.73
N GLY A 107 3.17 -17.13 5.13
CA GLY A 107 3.39 -15.92 4.35
C GLY A 107 2.21 -14.94 4.34
N PHE A 108 1.16 -15.20 5.12
CA PHE A 108 -0.07 -14.41 5.15
C PHE A 108 -0.70 -14.32 3.76
N PRO A 109 -1.42 -15.38 3.29
CA PRO A 109 -2.08 -15.40 1.99
C PRO A 109 -2.99 -14.20 1.78
N VAL A 110 -3.02 -13.67 0.55
CA VAL A 110 -3.79 -12.49 0.16
C VAL A 110 -4.91 -12.87 -0.80
N PHE A 111 -6.14 -12.72 -0.37
CA PHE A 111 -7.36 -12.86 -1.16
C PHE A 111 -8.55 -12.32 -0.36
N HIS A 112 -9.74 -12.13 -0.97
CA HIS A 112 -10.91 -11.59 -0.29
C HIS A 112 -11.69 -12.65 0.48
N ILE A 113 -12.34 -13.59 -0.23
CA ILE A 113 -13.19 -14.64 0.40
C ILE A 113 -12.72 -16.02 -0.07
N PRO A 114 -12.43 -16.96 0.84
CA PRO A 114 -12.05 -18.32 0.48
C PRO A 114 -13.04 -18.95 -0.53
N ILE A 115 -12.52 -19.59 -1.59
CA ILE A 115 -13.29 -20.32 -2.61
C ILE A 115 -14.16 -19.42 -3.48
N VAL A 116 -14.84 -18.43 -2.90
CA VAL A 116 -15.86 -17.60 -3.58
C VAL A 116 -15.21 -16.45 -4.34
N ASP A 117 -14.22 -15.78 -3.75
CA ASP A 117 -13.57 -14.59 -4.28
C ASP A 117 -12.10 -14.56 -3.86
N ASN A 118 -11.31 -15.44 -4.47
CA ASN A 118 -9.95 -15.73 -4.05
C ASN A 118 -8.89 -15.53 -5.13
N LEU A 119 -9.23 -14.85 -6.23
CA LEU A 119 -8.23 -14.48 -7.24
C LEU A 119 -7.53 -13.19 -6.84
N THR A 120 -6.22 -13.14 -7.06
CA THR A 120 -5.36 -12.06 -6.57
C THR A 120 -4.21 -11.79 -7.52
N THR A 121 -3.75 -10.52 -7.55
CA THR A 121 -2.55 -10.11 -8.30
C THR A 121 -1.25 -10.42 -7.55
N CYS A 122 -1.31 -10.71 -6.24
CA CYS A 122 -0.16 -11.09 -5.43
C CYS A 122 -0.60 -12.09 -4.33
N SER A 123 0.07 -13.25 -4.25
CA SER A 123 -0.39 -14.44 -3.52
C SER A 123 -0.30 -14.35 -2.00
N ASP A 124 0.57 -13.48 -1.49
CA ASP A 124 0.90 -13.35 -0.06
C ASP A 124 1.41 -11.94 0.24
N LEU A 125 1.40 -11.58 1.53
CA LEU A 125 1.78 -10.24 1.98
C LEU A 125 3.18 -9.85 1.52
N GLY A 126 4.15 -10.76 1.61
CA GLY A 126 5.53 -10.49 1.22
C GLY A 126 5.65 -10.16 -0.27
N SER A 127 4.93 -10.88 -1.15
CA SER A 127 4.92 -10.63 -2.60
C SER A 127 4.24 -9.30 -2.95
N CYS A 128 3.12 -8.96 -2.28
CA CYS A 128 2.45 -7.69 -2.47
C CYS A 128 3.36 -6.51 -2.08
N LEU A 129 3.93 -6.55 -0.88
CA LEU A 129 4.83 -5.50 -0.39
C LEU A 129 6.14 -5.42 -1.19
N GLY A 130 6.67 -6.57 -1.66
CA GLY A 130 7.82 -6.62 -2.55
C GLY A 130 7.57 -5.92 -3.89
N THR A 131 6.36 -6.02 -4.43
CA THR A 131 5.95 -5.30 -5.65
C THR A 131 5.96 -3.78 -5.41
N ILE A 132 5.41 -3.32 -4.28
CA ILE A 132 5.43 -1.91 -3.87
C ILE A 132 6.87 -1.43 -3.67
N ALA A 133 7.71 -2.20 -2.96
CA ALA A 133 9.11 -1.86 -2.71
C ALA A 133 9.92 -1.75 -4.01
N GLY A 134 9.71 -2.68 -4.95
CA GLY A 134 10.36 -2.65 -6.26
C GLY A 134 9.99 -1.42 -7.09
N TRP A 135 8.73 -0.97 -7.03
CA TRP A 135 8.31 0.28 -7.67
C TRP A 135 8.89 1.50 -6.94
N SER A 136 8.82 1.55 -5.62
CA SER A 136 9.36 2.64 -4.80
C SER A 136 10.86 2.86 -5.06
N ALA A 137 11.64 1.79 -5.16
CA ALA A 137 13.07 1.88 -5.47
C ALA A 137 13.38 2.57 -6.80
N ARG A 138 12.48 2.46 -7.79
CA ARG A 138 12.60 3.15 -9.09
C ARG A 138 12.00 4.55 -9.10
N ASN A 139 11.29 4.94 -8.03
CA ASN A 139 10.57 6.20 -7.91
C ASN A 139 10.77 6.83 -6.53
N PRO A 140 12.01 7.08 -6.09
CA PRO A 140 12.32 7.41 -4.68
C PRO A 140 11.75 8.76 -4.21
N ASP A 141 11.24 9.57 -5.13
CA ASP A 141 10.64 10.89 -4.88
C ASP A 141 9.11 10.86 -4.73
N HIS A 142 8.49 9.67 -4.71
CA HIS A 142 7.04 9.56 -4.53
C HIS A 142 6.60 10.05 -3.15
N THR A 143 5.36 10.55 -3.04
CA THR A 143 4.73 10.85 -1.74
C THR A 143 4.52 9.57 -0.93
N LEU A 144 4.32 9.71 0.39
CA LEU A 144 4.04 8.56 1.27
C LEU A 144 2.97 7.66 0.66
N VAL A 145 3.28 6.37 0.55
CA VAL A 145 2.30 5.32 0.20
C VAL A 145 1.75 4.74 1.49
N VAL A 146 0.42 4.61 1.59
CA VAL A 146 -0.25 4.03 2.76
C VAL A 146 -0.89 2.69 2.38
N VAL A 147 -0.67 1.64 3.15
CA VAL A 147 -1.27 0.31 2.92
C VAL A 147 -2.10 -0.07 4.14
N TRP A 148 -3.41 -0.16 3.94
CA TRP A 148 -4.34 -0.69 4.92
C TRP A 148 -4.29 -2.21 4.90
N ILE A 149 -4.12 -2.83 6.06
CA ILE A 149 -4.07 -4.28 6.21
C ILE A 149 -5.32 -4.72 6.97
N GLU A 150 -6.21 -5.43 6.30
CA GLU A 150 -7.36 -6.09 6.93
C GLU A 150 -7.01 -7.53 7.26
N VAL A 151 -7.21 -7.92 8.52
CA VAL A 151 -6.97 -9.29 8.97
C VAL A 151 -8.27 -10.07 8.89
N LYS A 152 -8.29 -11.10 8.05
CA LYS A 152 -9.45 -11.99 7.91
C LYS A 152 -9.29 -13.20 8.83
N ASP A 153 -10.24 -13.37 9.74
CA ASP A 153 -10.36 -14.61 10.50
C ASP A 153 -10.90 -15.75 9.63
N GLU A 154 -10.30 -16.93 9.75
CA GLU A 154 -10.68 -18.08 8.95
C GLU A 154 -12.00 -18.71 9.45
N LEU A 155 -12.80 -19.21 8.51
CA LEU A 155 -14.05 -19.91 8.82
C LEU A 155 -13.86 -21.15 9.69
N ASP A 156 -12.66 -21.74 9.69
CA ASP A 156 -12.27 -22.88 10.52
C ASP A 156 -11.73 -22.46 11.90
N GLY A 157 -11.77 -21.15 12.21
CA GLY A 157 -11.35 -20.56 13.49
C GLY A 157 -9.86 -20.29 13.61
N ARG A 158 -9.06 -20.46 12.53
CA ARG A 158 -7.66 -20.00 12.55
C ARG A 158 -7.61 -18.49 12.53
N ARG A 159 -6.68 -17.91 13.27
CA ARG A 159 -6.49 -16.49 13.46
C ARG A 159 -5.03 -16.10 13.37
N ILE A 160 -4.77 -14.88 12.95
CA ILE A 160 -3.45 -14.26 13.09
C ILE A 160 -3.33 -13.80 14.55
N THR A 161 -2.43 -14.43 15.31
CA THR A 161 -2.15 -14.09 16.72
C THR A 161 -0.67 -13.81 16.95
N ASN A 162 0.18 -14.15 15.99
CA ASN A 162 1.62 -13.85 16.04
C ASN A 162 1.90 -12.55 15.28
N TYR A 163 1.71 -11.42 15.95
CA TYR A 163 1.95 -10.11 15.37
C TYR A 163 3.44 -9.79 15.19
N GLU A 164 4.33 -10.44 15.94
CA GLU A 164 5.78 -10.32 15.75
C GLU A 164 6.21 -10.90 14.39
N LEU A 165 5.66 -12.08 14.02
CA LEU A 165 5.90 -12.64 12.68
C LEU A 165 5.32 -11.77 11.57
N LEU A 166 4.18 -11.13 11.80
CA LEU A 166 3.58 -10.17 10.86
C LEU A 166 4.49 -8.95 10.69
N ASP A 167 4.95 -8.36 11.79
CA ASP A 167 5.88 -7.23 11.80
C ASP A 167 7.21 -7.58 11.11
N GLU A 168 7.75 -8.78 11.36
CA GLU A 168 8.97 -9.27 10.72
C GLU A 168 8.79 -9.44 9.20
N THR A 169 7.66 -9.99 8.76
CA THR A 169 7.33 -10.15 7.33
C THR A 169 7.30 -8.79 6.63
N ILE A 170 6.66 -7.79 7.24
CA ILE A 170 6.58 -6.42 6.73
C ILE A 170 7.98 -5.78 6.66
N ARG A 171 8.75 -5.87 7.73
CA ARG A 171 10.10 -5.30 7.79
C ARG A 171 11.04 -5.92 6.75
N ASN A 172 10.95 -7.23 6.56
CA ASN A 172 11.75 -7.95 5.56
C ASN A 172 11.40 -7.55 4.13
N ALA A 173 10.12 -7.30 3.84
CA ALA A 173 9.66 -6.91 2.50
C ALA A 173 9.99 -5.46 2.15
N LEU A 174 9.85 -4.53 3.07
CA LEU A 174 10.00 -3.09 2.82
C LEU A 174 11.36 -2.53 3.23
N GLY A 175 12.04 -3.15 4.20
CA GLY A 175 13.35 -2.68 4.66
C GLY A 175 13.35 -1.21 5.07
N PRO A 176 14.30 -0.40 4.54
CA PRO A 176 14.48 0.99 4.99
C PRO A 176 13.38 1.95 4.51
N ILE A 177 12.53 1.56 3.56
CA ILE A 177 11.43 2.43 3.10
C ILE A 177 10.19 2.33 3.98
N LEU A 178 10.14 1.36 4.91
CA LEU A 178 9.06 1.25 5.88
C LEU A 178 9.04 2.47 6.80
N TYR A 179 7.88 3.13 6.92
CA TYR A 179 7.64 4.22 7.84
C TYR A 179 6.78 3.74 9.01
N THR A 180 7.38 3.62 10.19
CA THR A 180 6.78 3.01 11.37
C THR A 180 6.16 4.04 12.32
N PRO A 181 5.33 3.61 13.31
CA PRO A 181 4.92 4.46 14.42
C PRO A 181 6.08 5.12 15.17
N ASP A 182 7.20 4.38 15.36
CA ASP A 182 8.39 4.91 16.02
C ASP A 182 9.10 5.99 15.17
N ASP A 183 9.10 5.85 13.83
CA ASP A 183 9.60 6.91 12.94
C ASP A 183 8.76 8.19 13.05
N LEU A 184 7.42 8.08 13.12
CA LEU A 184 6.54 9.23 13.34
C LEU A 184 6.74 9.82 14.72
N GLN A 185 6.85 8.99 15.73
CA GLN A 185 7.03 9.42 17.11
C GLN A 185 8.31 10.25 17.30
N GLY A 186 9.45 9.77 16.77
CA GLY A 186 10.74 10.40 17.00
C GLY A 186 11.03 10.58 18.48
N ASP A 187 11.42 11.78 18.86
CA ASP A 187 11.76 12.16 20.27
C ASP A 187 10.52 12.48 21.14
N PHE A 188 9.30 12.36 20.61
CA PHE A 188 8.07 12.65 21.34
C PHE A 188 7.61 11.44 22.17
N ALA A 189 6.72 11.68 23.13
CA ALA A 189 6.22 10.64 24.04
C ALA A 189 5.37 9.55 23.30
N SER A 190 4.81 9.88 22.15
CA SER A 190 3.99 8.97 21.33
C SER A 190 3.78 9.55 19.91
N PRO A 191 3.32 8.75 18.93
CA PRO A 191 2.89 9.26 17.64
C PRO A 191 1.85 10.39 17.76
N ARG A 192 0.89 10.25 18.66
CA ARG A 192 -0.11 11.29 18.96
C ARG A 192 0.54 12.57 19.47
N ALA A 193 1.43 12.46 20.43
CA ALA A 193 2.15 13.61 20.98
C ALA A 193 2.97 14.36 19.91
N ARG A 194 3.55 13.64 18.94
CA ARG A 194 4.26 14.25 17.80
C ARG A 194 3.31 15.12 16.97
N ILE A 195 2.14 14.59 16.56
CA ILE A 195 1.22 15.36 15.72
C ILE A 195 0.55 16.51 16.47
N ASP A 196 0.32 16.38 17.78
CA ASP A 196 -0.27 17.45 18.59
C ASP A 196 0.70 18.61 18.86
N GLN A 197 1.99 18.32 19.02
CA GLN A 197 3.00 19.32 19.42
C GLN A 197 3.76 19.91 18.23
N ALA A 198 4.02 19.10 17.18
CA ALA A 198 4.82 19.51 16.04
C ALA A 198 4.09 19.37 14.69
N GLY A 199 2.86 18.80 14.68
CA GLY A 199 2.06 18.52 13.50
C GLY A 199 2.52 17.25 12.77
N TRP A 200 1.87 16.92 11.68
CA TRP A 200 2.24 15.82 10.79
C TRP A 200 3.60 16.10 10.12
N PRO A 201 4.35 15.05 9.73
CA PRO A 201 5.60 15.23 9.01
C PRO A 201 5.37 15.94 7.66
N THR A 202 6.41 16.61 7.20
CA THR A 202 6.41 17.24 5.88
C THR A 202 6.52 16.20 4.77
N LEU A 203 6.25 16.60 3.53
CA LEU A 203 6.38 15.71 2.38
C LEU A 203 7.82 15.23 2.23
N GLY A 204 8.81 16.13 2.47
CA GLY A 204 10.23 15.79 2.40
C GLY A 204 10.65 14.75 3.42
N GLU A 205 10.10 14.79 4.65
CA GLU A 205 10.38 13.80 5.70
C GLU A 205 9.89 12.38 5.34
N THR A 206 8.93 12.27 4.40
CA THR A 206 8.28 10.98 4.07
C THR A 206 8.40 10.55 2.61
N ARG A 207 9.18 11.28 1.78
CA ARG A 207 9.44 10.88 0.39
C ARG A 207 10.03 9.47 0.33
N GLY A 208 9.52 8.67 -0.63
CA GLY A 208 9.98 7.31 -0.87
C GLY A 208 9.64 6.32 0.26
N ARG A 209 8.77 6.68 1.19
CA ARG A 209 8.42 5.83 2.33
C ARG A 209 7.03 5.18 2.15
N VAL A 210 6.84 4.06 2.84
CA VAL A 210 5.59 3.26 2.85
C VAL A 210 5.17 3.04 4.29
N ALA A 211 3.97 3.46 4.66
CA ALA A 211 3.36 3.22 5.96
C ALA A 211 2.28 2.14 5.85
N LEU A 212 2.19 1.26 6.82
CA LEU A 212 1.09 0.31 6.92
C LEU A 212 0.18 0.67 8.10
N VAL A 213 -1.11 0.38 7.95
CA VAL A 213 -2.13 0.63 9.00
C VAL A 213 -2.98 -0.62 9.16
N LEU A 214 -3.00 -1.20 10.36
CA LEU A 214 -3.96 -2.26 10.69
C LEU A 214 -5.38 -1.67 10.61
N LEU A 215 -6.22 -2.27 9.77
CA LEU A 215 -7.58 -1.79 9.51
C LEU A 215 -8.58 -2.22 10.58
N ASP A 216 -8.34 -3.38 11.17
CA ASP A 216 -9.23 -3.94 12.19
C ASP A 216 -9.31 -3.07 13.43
N VAL A 217 -10.52 -2.86 13.92
CA VAL A 217 -10.80 -2.13 15.16
C VAL A 217 -11.44 -3.01 16.22
N ASP A 218 -11.99 -4.14 15.77
CA ASP A 218 -12.64 -5.10 16.67
C ASP A 218 -11.58 -5.97 17.36
N ASP A 219 -11.83 -6.29 18.61
CA ASP A 219 -11.09 -7.31 19.33
C ASP A 219 -11.24 -8.68 18.60
N PRO A 220 -10.16 -9.47 18.49
CA PRO A 220 -8.90 -9.34 19.26
C PRO A 220 -7.75 -8.64 18.52
N HIS A 221 -7.88 -8.30 17.22
CA HIS A 221 -6.72 -7.86 16.42
C HIS A 221 -6.22 -6.48 16.84
N SER A 222 -7.09 -5.49 16.96
CA SER A 222 -6.71 -4.14 17.38
C SER A 222 -6.08 -4.14 18.77
N ALA A 223 -6.74 -4.76 19.77
CA ALA A 223 -6.21 -4.86 21.13
C ALA A 223 -4.92 -5.66 21.18
N GLY A 224 -4.84 -6.78 20.44
CA GLY A 224 -3.63 -7.61 20.40
C GLY A 224 -2.44 -6.89 19.78
N TYR A 225 -2.66 -6.13 18.72
CA TYR A 225 -1.61 -5.38 18.02
C TYR A 225 -1.14 -4.15 18.79
N THR A 226 -2.03 -3.47 19.50
CA THR A 226 -1.77 -2.22 20.23
C THR A 226 -1.50 -2.41 21.71
N ASP A 227 -1.21 -3.64 22.15
CA ASP A 227 -0.98 -3.99 23.56
C ASP A 227 -2.14 -3.51 24.46
N GLY A 228 -3.36 -3.97 24.16
CA GLY A 228 -4.54 -3.58 24.89
C GLY A 228 -4.95 -2.12 24.68
N HIS A 229 -4.83 -1.60 23.48
CA HIS A 229 -5.11 -0.21 23.10
C HIS A 229 -4.21 0.83 23.81
N THR A 230 -2.98 0.46 24.14
CA THR A 230 -2.07 1.35 24.86
C THR A 230 -0.97 1.95 23.99
N THR A 231 -0.40 1.17 23.04
CA THR A 231 0.77 1.60 22.29
C THR A 231 0.92 0.84 20.96
N THR A 232 1.64 1.47 20.02
CA THR A 232 2.20 0.84 18.82
C THR A 232 3.72 0.87 18.81
N ALA A 233 4.35 1.10 19.95
CA ALA A 233 5.82 1.15 20.07
C ALA A 233 6.45 -0.19 19.64
N GLY A 234 7.47 -0.13 18.80
CA GLY A 234 8.15 -1.29 18.24
C GLY A 234 7.37 -2.04 17.14
N ARG A 235 6.15 -1.64 16.80
CA ARG A 235 5.35 -2.25 15.74
C ARG A 235 5.78 -1.79 14.34
N ALA A 236 5.52 -2.61 13.34
CA ALA A 236 5.75 -2.27 11.93
C ALA A 236 4.63 -1.41 11.34
N MET A 237 3.41 -1.55 11.85
CA MET A 237 2.24 -0.83 11.36
C MET A 237 1.69 0.13 12.43
N PHE A 238 1.05 1.19 11.94
CA PHE A 238 0.06 1.94 12.69
C PHE A 238 -1.20 1.09 12.91
N ALA A 239 -2.13 1.60 13.70
CA ALA A 239 -3.44 0.99 13.85
C ALA A 239 -4.54 2.04 13.60
N ARG A 240 -5.65 1.60 13.01
CA ARG A 240 -6.86 2.41 12.88
C ARG A 240 -7.44 2.66 14.28
N ALA A 241 -7.85 3.90 14.51
CA ALA A 241 -8.62 4.29 15.69
C ALA A 241 -10.10 4.52 15.31
N ASP A 242 -11.01 4.10 16.18
CA ASP A 242 -12.39 4.52 16.19
C ASP A 242 -12.59 5.70 17.16
N ASN A 243 -13.80 6.28 17.16
CA ASN A 243 -14.11 7.49 17.92
C ASN A 243 -13.69 7.44 19.39
N GLU A 244 -13.84 6.30 20.04
CA GLU A 244 -13.47 6.10 21.44
C GLU A 244 -11.95 6.18 21.69
N TRP A 245 -11.14 5.92 20.64
CA TRP A 245 -9.70 5.87 20.71
C TRP A 245 -9.00 7.09 20.07
N TYR A 246 -9.73 8.08 19.54
CA TYR A 246 -9.11 9.22 18.85
C TYR A 246 -8.12 10.01 19.71
N GLY A 247 -8.22 9.94 21.03
CA GLY A 247 -7.27 10.54 21.95
C GLY A 247 -6.15 9.62 22.44
N ALA A 248 -6.11 8.35 22.01
CA ALA A 248 -5.10 7.39 22.44
C ALA A 248 -3.69 7.76 21.94
N PRO A 249 -2.62 7.41 22.68
CA PRO A 249 -1.25 7.77 22.31
C PRO A 249 -0.80 7.25 20.93
N TRP A 250 -1.37 6.16 20.47
CA TRP A 250 -1.07 5.52 19.19
C TRP A 250 -1.97 5.99 18.05
N ALA A 251 -3.09 6.67 18.33
CA ALA A 251 -4.15 6.98 17.37
C ALA A 251 -3.77 8.14 16.46
N VAL A 252 -3.49 7.84 15.19
CA VAL A 252 -3.16 8.84 14.17
C VAL A 252 -3.90 8.60 12.85
N PHE A 253 -4.50 7.42 12.64
CA PHE A 253 -5.30 7.07 11.45
C PHE A 253 -6.72 6.68 11.84
N ALA A 254 -7.69 7.06 10.99
CA ALA A 254 -9.09 6.66 11.10
C ALA A 254 -9.61 6.18 9.73
N LYS A 255 -10.63 5.33 9.73
CA LYS A 255 -11.39 5.00 8.52
C LYS A 255 -12.88 5.23 8.77
N VAL A 256 -13.45 6.16 8.03
CA VAL A 256 -14.89 6.46 7.99
C VAL A 256 -15.41 5.99 6.64
N ASN A 257 -15.94 4.76 6.60
CA ASN A 257 -16.31 4.10 5.34
C ASN A 257 -17.31 4.91 4.51
N ASN A 258 -18.32 5.50 5.17
CA ASN A 258 -19.30 6.33 4.48
C ASN A 258 -18.83 7.80 4.38
N PRO A 259 -18.45 8.29 3.20
CA PRO A 259 -17.95 9.66 3.03
C PRO A 259 -19.02 10.74 3.27
N SER A 260 -20.32 10.40 3.27
CA SER A 260 -21.40 11.34 3.61
C SER A 260 -21.58 11.51 5.13
N ASP A 261 -20.91 10.72 5.96
CA ASP A 261 -20.92 10.91 7.42
C ASP A 261 -19.97 12.05 7.83
N ALA A 262 -20.38 13.27 7.48
CA ALA A 262 -19.63 14.49 7.76
C ALA A 262 -19.34 14.67 9.27
N ALA A 263 -20.19 14.15 10.15
CA ALA A 263 -19.99 14.29 11.60
C ALA A 263 -18.80 13.45 12.09
N SER A 264 -18.73 12.19 11.68
CA SER A 264 -17.59 11.30 12.02
C SER A 264 -16.29 11.78 11.40
N ILE A 265 -16.31 12.26 10.14
CA ILE A 265 -15.14 12.84 9.48
C ILE A 265 -14.68 14.11 10.20
N ALA A 266 -15.61 15.00 10.58
CA ALA A 266 -15.28 16.20 11.34
C ALA A 266 -14.68 15.88 12.72
N ALA A 267 -15.18 14.84 13.40
CA ALA A 267 -14.62 14.39 14.68
C ALA A 267 -13.16 13.86 14.51
N ALA A 268 -12.89 13.10 13.45
CA ALA A 268 -11.55 12.64 13.13
C ALA A 268 -10.60 13.79 12.78
N HIS A 269 -11.07 14.80 12.04
CA HIS A 269 -10.32 16.04 11.78
C HIS A 269 -10.03 16.83 13.05
N ALA A 270 -11.02 16.97 13.94
CA ALA A 270 -10.83 17.63 15.24
C ALA A 270 -9.77 16.93 16.10
N ALA A 271 -9.64 15.63 15.91
CA ALA A 271 -8.58 14.82 16.50
C ALA A 271 -7.28 14.81 15.68
N ASN A 272 -7.17 15.58 14.59
CA ASN A 272 -6.01 15.68 13.71
C ASN A 272 -5.56 14.32 13.13
N LEU A 273 -6.51 13.41 12.79
CA LEU A 273 -6.22 12.11 12.21
C LEU A 273 -6.20 12.17 10.68
N MET A 274 -5.40 11.32 10.03
CA MET A 274 -5.55 11.02 8.61
C MET A 274 -6.69 10.02 8.38
N ILE A 275 -7.56 10.31 7.41
CA ILE A 275 -8.86 9.65 7.25
C ILE A 275 -8.92 8.94 5.90
N ALA A 276 -9.28 7.64 5.89
CA ALA A 276 -9.70 6.92 4.69
C ALA A 276 -11.22 6.83 4.62
N SER A 277 -11.77 6.85 3.38
CA SER A 277 -13.19 6.62 3.12
C SER A 277 -13.38 5.78 1.86
N ASN A 278 -14.38 4.89 1.85
CA ASN A 278 -14.79 4.18 0.65
C ASN A 278 -15.74 5.07 -0.14
N VAL A 279 -15.26 5.60 -1.27
CA VAL A 279 -15.98 6.62 -2.04
C VAL A 279 -16.87 6.03 -3.12
N GLY A 280 -16.56 4.81 -3.57
CA GLY A 280 -17.32 4.08 -4.59
C GLY A 280 -16.98 2.60 -4.57
N GLY A 281 -17.63 1.84 -5.44
CA GLY A 281 -17.38 0.42 -5.61
C GLY A 281 -18.32 -0.24 -6.59
N ALA A 282 -18.03 -1.49 -6.95
CA ALA A 282 -18.75 -2.28 -7.94
C ALA A 282 -20.21 -2.57 -7.54
N GLY A 283 -20.48 -2.64 -6.23
CA GLY A 283 -21.83 -2.86 -5.70
C GLY A 283 -22.75 -1.64 -5.82
N SER A 284 -22.25 -0.49 -6.29
CA SER A 284 -23.01 0.77 -6.41
C SER A 284 -23.12 1.22 -7.86
N ASP A 285 -24.11 2.06 -8.16
CA ASP A 285 -24.23 2.72 -9.45
C ASP A 285 -23.27 3.92 -9.58
N ASP A 286 -23.04 4.37 -10.82
CA ASP A 286 -22.11 5.45 -11.12
C ASP A 286 -22.49 6.79 -10.48
N ALA A 287 -23.78 7.06 -10.29
CA ALA A 287 -24.25 8.30 -9.66
C ALA A 287 -23.98 8.29 -8.15
N SER A 288 -24.18 7.15 -7.51
CA SER A 288 -23.86 6.94 -6.09
C SER A 288 -22.35 7.04 -5.84
N ASN A 289 -21.52 6.43 -6.70
CA ASN A 289 -20.08 6.51 -6.63
C ASN A 289 -19.57 7.96 -6.80
N ALA A 290 -20.13 8.69 -7.80
CA ALA A 290 -19.78 10.09 -8.00
C ALA A 290 -20.18 10.98 -6.82
N ALA A 291 -21.32 10.71 -6.18
CA ALA A 291 -21.75 11.42 -4.97
C ALA A 291 -20.81 11.12 -3.80
N GLY A 292 -20.44 9.84 -3.59
CA GLY A 292 -19.48 9.45 -2.54
C GLY A 292 -18.12 10.11 -2.71
N LEU A 293 -17.60 10.21 -3.94
CA LEU A 293 -16.36 10.93 -4.22
C LEU A 293 -16.50 12.44 -3.90
N ALA A 294 -17.62 13.07 -4.30
CA ALA A 294 -17.87 14.48 -4.02
C ALA A 294 -17.97 14.76 -2.52
N ASP A 295 -18.65 13.89 -1.77
CA ASP A 295 -18.78 14.00 -0.32
C ASP A 295 -17.41 13.83 0.38
N ALA A 296 -16.62 12.84 -0.03
CA ALA A 296 -15.28 12.61 0.53
C ALA A 296 -14.35 13.81 0.31
N LEU A 297 -14.38 14.40 -0.89
CA LEU A 297 -13.61 15.59 -1.21
C LEU A 297 -14.06 16.80 -0.40
N THR A 298 -15.37 17.00 -0.27
CA THR A 298 -15.97 18.11 0.49
C THR A 298 -15.71 18.00 1.98
N ASN A 299 -15.83 16.79 2.53
CA ASN A 299 -15.64 16.52 3.95
C ASN A 299 -14.14 16.32 4.31
N GLY A 300 -13.26 16.25 3.32
CA GLY A 300 -11.81 16.28 3.52
C GLY A 300 -11.17 14.93 3.82
N SER A 301 -11.72 13.80 3.35
CA SER A 301 -11.04 12.51 3.44
C SER A 301 -9.67 12.58 2.75
N HIS A 302 -8.65 11.94 3.35
CA HIS A 302 -7.27 11.95 2.86
C HIS A 302 -6.99 10.81 1.87
N MET A 303 -7.56 9.63 2.11
CA MET A 303 -7.44 8.45 1.25
C MET A 303 -8.85 8.09 0.74
N LEU A 304 -9.01 8.16 -0.58
CA LEU A 304 -10.28 8.00 -1.28
C LEU A 304 -10.26 6.61 -1.93
N CYS A 305 -10.84 5.61 -1.25
CA CYS A 305 -10.75 4.21 -1.66
C CYS A 305 -11.92 3.82 -2.58
N ASP A 306 -11.61 3.17 -3.71
CA ASP A 306 -12.57 2.83 -4.76
C ASP A 306 -12.15 1.55 -5.50
N ASP A 307 -13.10 0.87 -6.15
CA ASP A 307 -12.84 -0.29 -7.01
C ASP A 307 -12.43 0.13 -8.45
N PHE A 308 -12.66 1.40 -8.82
CA PHE A 308 -12.45 1.91 -10.18
C PHE A 308 -11.45 3.08 -10.21
N PRO A 309 -10.13 2.82 -10.01
CA PRO A 309 -9.11 3.88 -10.07
C PRO A 309 -8.87 4.42 -11.49
N ALA A 310 -9.43 3.76 -12.51
CA ALA A 310 -9.33 4.09 -13.93
C ALA A 310 -10.65 3.80 -14.65
N PRO A 311 -10.88 4.39 -15.84
CA PRO A 311 -12.03 4.08 -16.66
C PRO A 311 -12.13 2.59 -16.99
N VAL A 312 -13.35 2.04 -16.88
CA VAL A 312 -13.68 0.67 -17.28
C VAL A 312 -14.82 0.67 -18.26
N ALA A 313 -14.91 -0.35 -19.10
CA ALA A 313 -15.98 -0.49 -20.07
C ALA A 313 -17.35 -0.53 -19.35
N ASN A 314 -18.35 0.12 -19.96
CA ASN A 314 -19.74 0.18 -19.49
C ASN A 314 -19.98 0.93 -18.16
N ARG A 315 -19.00 1.68 -17.65
CA ARG A 315 -19.19 2.65 -16.56
C ARG A 315 -18.79 4.04 -17.00
N ALA A 316 -19.58 5.04 -16.60
CA ALA A 316 -19.26 6.45 -16.80
C ALA A 316 -18.43 7.04 -15.67
N TYR A 317 -18.38 6.34 -14.53
CA TYR A 317 -17.66 6.74 -13.34
C TYR A 317 -16.31 6.01 -13.23
N PHE A 318 -15.33 6.73 -12.76
CA PHE A 318 -14.09 6.23 -12.14
C PHE A 318 -13.58 7.26 -11.14
N LEU A 319 -12.70 6.84 -10.24
CA LEU A 319 -12.08 7.74 -9.26
C LEU A 319 -11.12 8.71 -9.96
N ASP A 320 -11.62 9.86 -10.37
CA ASP A 320 -10.82 10.93 -10.95
C ASP A 320 -10.49 12.01 -9.91
N LEU A 321 -9.19 12.21 -9.66
CA LEU A 321 -8.73 13.35 -8.86
C LEU A 321 -8.39 14.50 -9.79
N PRO A 322 -9.16 15.60 -9.76
CA PRO A 322 -8.90 16.74 -10.61
C PRO A 322 -7.47 17.27 -10.45
N GLY A 323 -6.78 17.52 -11.57
CA GLY A 323 -5.41 18.01 -11.60
C GLY A 323 -4.42 17.07 -12.27
N GLY A 324 -4.78 15.81 -12.58
CA GLY A 324 -3.95 14.86 -13.34
C GLY A 324 -2.67 14.46 -12.62
N THR A 325 -2.63 14.51 -11.29
CA THR A 325 -1.51 14.08 -10.43
C THR A 325 -1.95 12.97 -9.47
N PRO A 326 -1.02 12.18 -8.90
CA PRO A 326 -1.36 11.11 -7.96
C PRO A 326 -2.13 11.56 -6.73
N SER A 327 -1.83 12.78 -6.26
CA SER A 327 -2.46 13.38 -5.10
C SER A 327 -2.82 14.84 -5.39
N ARG A 328 -3.74 15.37 -4.63
CA ARG A 328 -4.17 16.77 -4.68
C ARG A 328 -4.20 17.38 -3.28
N CYS A 329 -4.34 18.69 -3.20
CA CYS A 329 -4.58 19.38 -1.94
C CYS A 329 -5.91 18.94 -1.34
N ASN A 330 -5.92 18.57 -0.07
CA ASN A 330 -7.14 18.31 0.66
C ASN A 330 -7.94 19.62 0.83
N GLN A 331 -9.25 19.58 0.64
CA GLN A 331 -10.09 20.79 0.67
C GLN A 331 -10.29 21.36 2.08
N VAL A 332 -10.11 20.54 3.11
CA VAL A 332 -10.32 20.92 4.51
C VAL A 332 -9.00 21.20 5.22
N THR A 333 -7.99 20.35 5.03
CA THR A 333 -6.72 20.44 5.75
C THR A 333 -5.59 21.07 4.94
N GLY A 334 -5.77 21.21 3.61
CA GLY A 334 -4.75 21.78 2.73
C GLY A 334 -4.53 23.27 2.99
N SER A 335 -3.25 23.67 3.10
CA SER A 335 -2.88 25.08 3.24
C SER A 335 -3.07 25.85 1.92
N ALA A 336 -3.11 27.17 2.02
CA ALA A 336 -3.20 28.05 0.85
C ALA A 336 -1.97 27.95 -0.09
N LEU A 337 -0.87 27.38 0.38
CA LEU A 337 0.34 27.15 -0.41
C LEU A 337 0.26 25.85 -1.22
N CYS A 338 -0.64 24.94 -0.85
CA CYS A 338 -0.75 23.64 -1.49
C CYS A 338 -1.20 23.77 -2.94
N ARG A 339 -0.49 23.08 -3.83
CA ARG A 339 -0.85 22.91 -5.24
C ARG A 339 -0.38 21.54 -5.74
N PRO A 340 -1.14 20.84 -6.60
CA PRO A 340 -0.88 19.47 -7.00
C PRO A 340 0.51 19.24 -7.62
N ASP A 341 1.01 20.19 -8.43
CA ASP A 341 2.33 20.14 -9.07
C ASP A 341 3.50 20.22 -8.07
N ALA A 342 3.27 20.80 -6.89
CA ALA A 342 4.26 20.83 -5.81
C ALA A 342 4.24 19.57 -4.92
N ILE A 343 3.20 18.75 -5.04
CA ILE A 343 3.09 17.49 -4.30
C ILE A 343 3.85 16.38 -5.03
N GLU A 344 3.46 16.09 -6.24
CA GLU A 344 4.09 15.10 -7.12
C GLU A 344 3.75 15.41 -8.57
N ALA A 345 4.75 15.82 -9.36
CA ALA A 345 4.56 16.33 -10.71
C ALA A 345 4.40 15.23 -11.79
N ARG A 346 4.21 13.96 -11.39
CA ARG A 346 4.00 12.86 -12.35
C ARG A 346 2.58 12.90 -12.89
N PRO A 347 2.40 12.95 -14.22
CA PRO A 347 1.07 12.81 -14.80
C PRO A 347 0.55 11.39 -14.54
N VAL A 348 -0.72 11.27 -14.21
CA VAL A 348 -1.43 10.00 -14.20
C VAL A 348 -1.84 9.71 -15.65
N VAL A 349 -1.31 8.64 -16.22
CA VAL A 349 -1.70 8.16 -17.55
C VAL A 349 -2.90 7.23 -17.38
N VAL A 350 -4.09 7.80 -17.38
CA VAL A 350 -5.32 7.00 -17.40
C VAL A 350 -5.61 6.66 -18.86
N GLN A 351 -5.29 5.46 -19.29
CA GLN A 351 -5.63 5.00 -20.63
C GLN A 351 -7.12 4.71 -20.74
N LEU A 352 -7.76 5.36 -21.71
CA LEU A 352 -9.16 5.12 -22.09
C LEU A 352 -9.27 3.97 -23.10
N ASP A 353 -8.43 2.96 -23.01
CA ASP A 353 -8.41 1.88 -24.00
C ASP A 353 -9.58 0.92 -23.80
N GLY A 354 -10.60 1.10 -24.65
CA GLY A 354 -11.69 0.15 -24.85
C GLY A 354 -11.26 -1.21 -25.46
N SER A 355 -10.06 -1.70 -25.12
CA SER A 355 -9.56 -3.00 -25.58
C SER A 355 -9.21 -3.90 -24.41
N GLY A 356 -10.22 -4.26 -23.62
CA GLY A 356 -10.19 -5.45 -22.79
C GLY A 356 -10.22 -6.70 -23.68
N SER A 357 -9.17 -6.94 -24.47
CA SER A 357 -9.01 -8.24 -25.15
C SER A 357 -8.35 -9.19 -24.16
N GLY A 358 -9.16 -10.08 -23.62
CA GLY A 358 -8.70 -11.23 -22.87
C GLY A 358 -7.63 -12.03 -23.63
N ARG A 359 -6.58 -12.35 -22.90
CA ARG A 359 -5.76 -13.53 -23.16
C ARG A 359 -5.48 -14.25 -21.86
#